data_28c86986275410c69ee1b9fa5611db2f
#
_entry.id   28c86986275410c69ee1b9fa5611db2f
#
_cell.length_a   1.000
_cell.length_b   1.000
_cell.length_c   1.000
_cell.angle_alpha   90.00
_cell.angle_beta   90.00
_cell.angle_gamma   90.00
#
_symmetry.space_group_name_H-M   'P 1'
#
loop_
_entity.id
_entity.type
_entity.pdbx_description
1 polymer ?
#
loop_
_entity_poly.entity_id
_entity_poly.type
_entity_poly.pdbx_seq_one_letter_code
_entity_poly.pdbx_strand_id
1 'polypeptide(L)'
;GKTFLSMRLLRQVEATGLCWTVVAPTHKAVGVLRHALDLEGLHPTWYPSTIHRLLRLKLRRQGDREVCESTEQTAASLEHLGLVLVDESSMVDSSLLSVALQCAHPFKTRLVFVGDPAQLPPVGEADSPVFSMDRAITASLKQVVRHQGPVLQLASCLRDGRLPCELPPLMPPLRSELGQVGVLNRSAWLTQAQDGLRRAAACDNPDAARILCYTNRTLDALVPHARRAIHGEMADQMAVLPGEVLISRTAVMAPASRDGAETGEEPDLVLGSNREVVVEDVTPERCDLAEFGFAGETQMALAGFEAPVIDTVTARVRSGELELSLRLQPPSGSAARQRLDGVLQGLRTQARDAGKRGGRPLWRQYFLIRDAFASLGPAAVLTVHRSQGSSFGEVFVADDVFWPQDLVLRRQLAYVAVSRAQEAVWIAGRSSSVKAVERWTRALRTE
;
A
#
# COMPACT_ATOMS: atom_id res chain seq x y z
N GLY A 1 -8.82 13.97 14.97
CA GLY A 1 -8.91 12.76 15.77
C GLY A 1 -7.57 12.26 16.27
N LYS A 2 -7.14 11.08 15.88
CA LYS A 2 -5.88 10.43 16.33
C LYS A 2 -4.67 11.35 16.18
N THR A 3 -4.39 11.83 14.97
CA THR A 3 -3.23 12.68 14.66
C THR A 3 -3.20 13.96 15.52
N PHE A 4 -4.34 14.63 15.69
CA PHE A 4 -4.43 15.81 16.54
C PHE A 4 -4.04 15.52 18.00
N LEU A 5 -4.55 14.41 18.56
CA LEU A 5 -4.19 14.02 19.92
C LEU A 5 -2.72 13.62 20.03
N SER A 6 -2.20 12.92 19.02
CA SER A 6 -0.77 12.58 18.94
C SER A 6 0.11 13.84 18.96
N MET A 7 -0.22 14.86 18.18
CA MET A 7 0.53 16.12 18.18
C MET A 7 0.44 16.85 19.53
N ARG A 8 -0.73 16.83 20.20
CA ARG A 8 -0.88 17.38 21.55
C ARG A 8 -0.02 16.65 22.58
N LEU A 9 0.00 15.31 22.53
CA LEU A 9 0.87 14.50 23.39
C LEU A 9 2.35 14.82 23.14
N LEU A 10 2.76 14.85 21.88
CA LEU A 10 4.15 15.10 21.50
C LEU A 10 4.63 16.50 21.91
N ARG A 11 3.77 17.51 21.85
CA ARG A 11 4.08 18.87 22.35
C ARG A 11 4.37 18.85 23.86
N GLN A 12 3.62 18.08 24.63
CA GLN A 12 3.90 17.91 26.07
C GLN A 12 5.20 17.13 26.30
N VAL A 13 5.47 16.10 25.51
CA VAL A 13 6.71 15.31 25.60
C VAL A 13 7.92 16.19 25.28
N GLU A 14 7.86 16.97 24.19
CA GLU A 14 8.91 17.92 23.82
C GLU A 14 9.21 18.93 24.94
N ALA A 15 8.18 19.46 25.59
CA ALA A 15 8.34 20.40 26.71
C ALA A 15 9.04 19.78 27.95
N THR A 16 9.08 18.45 28.06
CA THR A 16 9.84 17.76 29.13
C THR A 16 11.31 17.55 28.81
N GLY A 17 11.76 17.86 27.59
CA GLY A 17 13.12 17.58 27.10
C GLY A 17 13.42 16.12 26.85
N LEU A 18 12.39 15.24 26.85
CA LEU A 18 12.56 13.83 26.53
C LEU A 18 12.87 13.64 25.04
N CYS A 19 13.87 12.83 24.72
CA CYS A 19 14.17 12.46 23.34
C CYS A 19 13.06 11.58 22.77
N TRP A 20 12.52 11.93 21.61
CA TRP A 20 11.39 11.24 21.03
C TRP A 20 11.41 11.20 19.50
N THR A 21 10.66 10.29 18.93
CA THR A 21 10.38 10.22 17.48
C THR A 21 8.99 9.66 17.20
N VAL A 22 8.58 9.75 15.95
CA VAL A 22 7.35 9.13 15.44
C VAL A 22 7.66 8.20 14.28
N VAL A 23 6.94 7.10 14.21
CA VAL A 23 7.08 6.12 13.14
C VAL A 23 5.73 5.61 12.70
N ALA A 24 5.69 5.01 11.50
CA ALA A 24 4.53 4.29 10.99
C ALA A 24 4.98 3.07 10.17
N PRO A 25 4.12 2.08 9.92
CA PRO A 25 4.47 0.94 9.08
C PRO A 25 4.75 1.30 7.61
N THR A 26 4.14 2.38 7.09
CA THR A 26 4.22 2.75 5.67
C THR A 26 4.83 4.14 5.47
N HIS A 27 5.52 4.34 4.33
CA HIS A 27 6.10 5.62 3.96
C HIS A 27 5.04 6.73 3.81
N LYS A 28 3.85 6.40 3.31
CA LYS A 28 2.75 7.39 3.15
C LYS A 28 2.26 7.89 4.51
N ALA A 29 2.07 7.01 5.48
CA ALA A 29 1.72 7.39 6.84
C ALA A 29 2.81 8.24 7.51
N VAL A 30 4.09 7.93 7.27
CA VAL A 30 5.21 8.76 7.71
C VAL A 30 5.15 10.16 7.09
N GLY A 31 4.81 10.27 5.80
CA GLY A 31 4.64 11.57 5.13
C GLY A 31 3.54 12.42 5.78
N VAL A 32 2.41 11.82 6.13
CA VAL A 32 1.31 12.51 6.85
C VAL A 32 1.77 12.97 8.23
N LEU A 33 2.53 12.15 8.95
CA LEU A 33 3.08 12.53 10.26
C LEU A 33 4.07 13.69 10.17
N ARG A 34 4.97 13.68 9.18
CA ARG A 34 5.93 14.77 8.93
C ARG A 34 5.20 16.08 8.70
N HIS A 35 4.25 16.07 7.77
CA HIS A 35 3.46 17.27 7.49
C HIS A 35 2.71 17.79 8.73
N ALA A 36 2.15 16.90 9.56
CA ALA A 36 1.50 17.28 10.80
C ALA A 36 2.47 17.88 11.84
N LEU A 37 3.68 17.34 11.94
CA LEU A 37 4.74 17.89 12.80
C LEU A 37 5.19 19.27 12.35
N ASP A 38 5.40 19.46 11.04
CA ASP A 38 5.79 20.73 10.45
C ASP A 38 4.74 21.81 10.70
N LEU A 39 3.44 21.50 10.51
CA LEU A 39 2.32 22.41 10.79
C LEU A 39 2.24 22.81 12.27
N GLU A 40 2.58 21.92 13.18
CA GLU A 40 2.54 22.15 14.63
C GLU A 40 3.87 22.72 15.19
N GLY A 41 4.91 22.85 14.35
CA GLY A 41 6.24 23.31 14.75
C GLY A 41 6.90 22.40 15.78
N LEU A 42 6.72 21.06 15.66
CA LEU A 42 7.29 20.07 16.55
C LEU A 42 8.55 19.46 15.93
N HIS A 43 9.60 19.32 16.75
CA HIS A 43 10.93 18.89 16.31
C HIS A 43 11.35 17.57 16.97
N PRO A 44 11.07 16.41 16.34
CA PRO A 44 11.48 15.13 16.87
C PRO A 44 12.99 15.03 16.93
N THR A 45 13.52 14.35 17.96
CA THR A 45 14.96 14.12 18.12
C THR A 45 15.55 13.31 16.97
N TRP A 46 14.79 12.32 16.48
CA TRP A 46 15.12 11.56 15.29
C TRP A 46 14.07 11.77 14.22
N TYR A 47 14.54 11.91 12.98
CA TYR A 47 13.66 12.19 11.84
C TYR A 47 12.61 11.08 11.64
N PRO A 48 11.33 11.43 11.43
CA PRO A 48 10.29 10.45 11.25
C PRO A 48 10.56 9.47 10.12
N SER A 49 10.39 8.18 10.39
CA SER A 49 10.69 7.11 9.45
C SER A 49 9.72 5.95 9.56
N THR A 50 9.90 4.91 8.74
CA THR A 50 9.16 3.66 8.97
C THR A 50 9.70 2.95 10.22
N ILE A 51 8.82 2.20 10.92
CA ILE A 51 9.22 1.43 12.10
C ILE A 51 10.34 0.44 11.76
N HIS A 52 10.34 -0.17 10.59
CA HIS A 52 11.39 -1.06 10.11
C HIS A 52 12.76 -0.35 10.03
N ARG A 53 12.76 0.89 9.50
CA ARG A 53 13.97 1.70 9.41
C ARG A 53 14.46 2.14 10.80
N LEU A 54 13.55 2.55 11.69
CA LEU A 54 13.91 2.91 13.07
C LEU A 54 14.58 1.75 13.78
N LEU A 55 14.00 0.53 13.68
CA LEU A 55 14.52 -0.69 14.29
C LEU A 55 15.72 -1.28 13.53
N ARG A 56 16.20 -0.63 12.46
CA ARG A 56 17.32 -1.08 11.63
C ARG A 56 17.17 -2.51 11.14
N LEU A 57 15.93 -2.89 10.80
CA LEU A 57 15.64 -4.19 10.21
C LEU A 57 16.09 -4.20 8.75
N LYS A 58 16.70 -5.31 8.32
CA LYS A 58 17.05 -5.53 6.93
C LYS A 58 16.10 -6.54 6.29
N LEU A 59 15.72 -6.24 5.04
CA LEU A 59 14.96 -7.16 4.22
C LEU A 59 15.91 -8.26 3.74
N ARG A 60 15.68 -9.50 4.18
CA ARG A 60 16.44 -10.68 3.75
C ARG A 60 15.60 -11.64 2.94
N ARG A 61 16.26 -12.41 2.11
CA ARG A 61 15.65 -13.38 1.21
C ARG A 61 15.84 -14.79 1.74
N GLN A 62 14.71 -15.44 2.03
CA GLN A 62 14.67 -16.84 2.46
C GLN A 62 13.88 -17.68 1.46
N GLY A 63 14.59 -18.27 0.50
CA GLY A 63 13.96 -18.94 -0.63
C GLY A 63 13.15 -17.95 -1.48
N ASP A 64 11.86 -18.14 -1.62
CA ASP A 64 10.93 -17.27 -2.36
C ASP A 64 10.31 -16.16 -1.52
N ARG A 65 10.63 -16.07 -0.24
CA ARG A 65 10.07 -15.10 0.69
C ARG A 65 11.07 -14.01 1.04
N GLU A 66 10.56 -12.82 1.21
CA GLU A 66 11.27 -11.70 1.80
C GLU A 66 10.80 -11.53 3.24
N VAL A 67 11.74 -11.52 4.17
CA VAL A 67 11.48 -11.34 5.60
C VAL A 67 12.33 -10.21 6.15
N CYS A 68 11.78 -9.45 7.08
CA CYS A 68 12.55 -8.43 7.80
C CYS A 68 13.26 -9.10 8.98
N GLU A 69 14.59 -9.08 8.97
CA GLU A 69 15.40 -9.67 10.03
C GLU A 69 16.13 -8.59 10.85
N SER A 70 16.34 -8.90 12.12
CA SER A 70 17.17 -8.09 13.02
C SER A 70 18.62 -8.12 12.58
N THR A 71 19.29 -6.98 12.73
CA THR A 71 20.72 -6.82 12.53
C THR A 71 21.43 -6.68 13.89
N GLU A 72 22.76 -6.67 13.90
CA GLU A 72 23.53 -6.38 15.13
C GLU A 72 23.17 -5.01 15.72
N GLN A 73 22.78 -4.06 14.88
CA GLN A 73 22.39 -2.72 15.29
C GLN A 73 20.94 -2.61 15.78
N THR A 74 20.11 -3.64 15.58
CA THR A 74 18.69 -3.62 15.96
C THR A 74 18.51 -3.48 17.47
N ALA A 75 19.30 -4.20 18.26
CA ALA A 75 19.20 -4.18 19.72
C ALA A 75 19.45 -2.77 20.32
N ALA A 76 20.31 -1.97 19.70
CA ALA A 76 20.63 -0.60 20.13
C ALA A 76 19.83 0.47 19.36
N SER A 77 18.84 0.08 18.56
CA SER A 77 18.12 1.01 17.66
C SER A 77 17.30 2.08 18.40
N LEU A 78 16.93 1.83 19.65
CA LEU A 78 16.16 2.77 20.48
C LEU A 78 16.98 3.41 21.61
N GLU A 79 18.32 3.19 21.60
CA GLU A 79 19.21 3.89 22.52
C GLU A 79 19.04 5.41 22.37
N HIS A 80 19.03 6.12 23.49
CA HIS A 80 18.78 7.55 23.60
C HIS A 80 17.35 8.03 23.29
N LEU A 81 16.40 7.15 22.98
CA LEU A 81 14.99 7.51 22.82
C LEU A 81 14.20 7.20 24.09
N GLY A 82 13.56 8.22 24.64
CA GLY A 82 12.67 8.06 25.80
C GLY A 82 11.22 7.73 25.39
N LEU A 83 10.83 8.10 24.14
CA LEU A 83 9.49 7.81 23.63
C LEU A 83 9.49 7.60 22.11
N VAL A 84 8.77 6.58 21.66
CA VAL A 84 8.45 6.35 20.23
C VAL A 84 6.95 6.26 20.09
N LEU A 85 6.37 7.12 19.25
CA LEU A 85 4.97 7.04 18.86
C LEU A 85 4.87 6.25 17.54
N VAL A 86 4.11 5.16 17.55
CA VAL A 86 3.86 4.28 16.40
C VAL A 86 2.43 4.52 15.92
N ASP A 87 2.26 5.22 14.79
CA ASP A 87 0.93 5.42 14.18
C ASP A 87 0.60 4.27 13.21
N GLU A 88 -0.68 4.17 12.82
CA GLU A 88 -1.25 3.07 12.02
C GLU A 88 -0.89 1.67 12.54
N SER A 89 -0.94 1.52 13.87
CA SER A 89 -0.51 0.30 14.55
C SER A 89 -1.40 -0.93 14.29
N SER A 90 -2.53 -0.78 13.63
CA SER A 90 -3.31 -1.91 13.08
C SER A 90 -2.53 -2.78 12.08
N MET A 91 -1.45 -2.25 11.49
CA MET A 91 -0.59 -2.96 10.54
C MET A 91 0.65 -3.59 11.20
N VAL A 92 0.81 -3.47 12.50
CA VAL A 92 1.94 -4.07 13.24
C VAL A 92 1.64 -5.53 13.53
N ASP A 93 2.45 -6.44 12.98
CA ASP A 93 2.36 -7.88 13.20
C ASP A 93 3.07 -8.34 14.47
N SER A 94 2.88 -9.61 14.82
CA SER A 94 3.45 -10.22 16.03
C SER A 94 4.98 -10.18 16.06
N SER A 95 5.62 -10.36 14.91
CA SER A 95 7.08 -10.33 14.79
C SER A 95 7.63 -8.93 15.05
N LEU A 96 7.06 -7.94 14.36
CA LEU A 96 7.47 -6.54 14.49
C LEU A 96 7.22 -5.98 15.89
N LEU A 97 6.08 -6.33 16.52
CA LEU A 97 5.78 -5.98 17.90
C LEU A 97 6.82 -6.57 18.86
N SER A 98 7.14 -7.86 18.70
CA SER A 98 8.12 -8.55 19.53
C SER A 98 9.49 -7.86 19.45
N VAL A 99 9.98 -7.56 18.25
CA VAL A 99 11.26 -6.85 18.06
C VAL A 99 11.21 -5.45 18.69
N ALA A 100 10.13 -4.69 18.46
CA ALA A 100 10.00 -3.35 19.04
C ALA A 100 10.05 -3.36 20.57
N LEU A 101 9.35 -4.31 21.21
CA LEU A 101 9.36 -4.48 22.68
C LEU A 101 10.74 -4.90 23.19
N GLN A 102 11.42 -5.83 22.49
CA GLN A 102 12.78 -6.26 22.85
C GLN A 102 13.79 -5.11 22.77
N CYS A 103 13.69 -4.25 21.76
CA CYS A 103 14.54 -3.07 21.62
C CYS A 103 14.22 -1.98 22.67
N ALA A 104 12.96 -1.82 23.05
CA ALA A 104 12.54 -0.78 23.98
C ALA A 104 12.91 -1.11 25.46
N HIS A 105 12.86 -2.39 25.83
CA HIS A 105 13.01 -2.85 27.20
C HIS A 105 14.36 -2.44 27.86
N PRO A 106 15.53 -2.64 27.23
CA PRO A 106 16.84 -2.27 27.84
C PRO A 106 16.96 -0.77 28.14
N PHE A 107 16.40 0.07 27.30
CA PHE A 107 16.53 1.54 27.37
C PHE A 107 15.33 2.19 28.10
N LYS A 108 14.34 1.38 28.54
CA LYS A 108 13.10 1.89 29.13
C LYS A 108 12.35 2.88 28.22
N THR A 109 12.53 2.74 26.89
CA THR A 109 11.84 3.54 25.91
C THR A 109 10.34 3.27 25.95
N ARG A 110 9.53 4.32 26.06
CA ARG A 110 8.07 4.20 26.05
C ARG A 110 7.57 4.07 24.62
N LEU A 111 6.82 3.02 24.34
CA LEU A 111 6.14 2.84 23.06
C LEU A 111 4.68 3.26 23.20
N VAL A 112 4.24 4.20 22.35
CA VAL A 112 2.85 4.65 22.28
C VAL A 112 2.27 4.23 20.93
N PHE A 113 1.40 3.23 20.95
CA PHE A 113 0.75 2.74 19.74
C PHE A 113 -0.56 3.49 19.48
N VAL A 114 -0.71 4.01 18.29
CA VAL A 114 -1.91 4.72 17.84
C VAL A 114 -2.47 4.00 16.63
N GLY A 115 -3.72 3.55 16.69
CA GLY A 115 -4.32 2.76 15.63
C GLY A 115 -5.83 2.66 15.76
N ASP A 116 -6.43 1.88 14.89
CA ASP A 116 -7.86 1.57 14.90
C ASP A 116 -8.05 0.06 14.70
N PRO A 117 -8.53 -0.67 15.72
CA PRO A 117 -8.70 -2.13 15.66
C PRO A 117 -9.75 -2.57 14.63
N ALA A 118 -10.61 -1.65 14.16
CA ALA A 118 -11.57 -1.96 13.10
C ALA A 118 -11.00 -1.86 11.68
N GLN A 119 -9.75 -1.38 11.53
CA GLN A 119 -9.05 -1.40 10.25
C GLN A 119 -8.48 -2.79 9.94
N LEU A 120 -7.93 -2.94 8.73
CA LEU A 120 -7.35 -4.19 8.28
C LEU A 120 -6.13 -4.57 9.15
N PRO A 121 -6.07 -5.82 9.61
CA PRO A 121 -4.93 -6.35 10.35
C PRO A 121 -3.71 -6.58 9.44
N PRO A 122 -2.55 -6.94 10.01
CA PRO A 122 -1.40 -7.39 9.25
C PRO A 122 -1.72 -8.61 8.39
N VAL A 123 -1.03 -8.73 7.26
CA VAL A 123 -1.24 -9.87 6.35
C VAL A 123 -0.90 -11.19 7.05
N GLY A 124 -1.88 -12.09 7.08
CA GLY A 124 -1.71 -13.42 7.70
C GLY A 124 -2.08 -13.49 9.19
N GLU A 125 -2.49 -12.40 9.80
CA GLU A 125 -3.02 -12.35 11.17
C GLU A 125 -4.50 -11.95 11.17
N ALA A 126 -5.25 -12.42 12.17
CA ALA A 126 -6.67 -12.05 12.31
C ALA A 126 -6.85 -10.64 12.87
N ASP A 127 -5.96 -10.24 13.80
CA ASP A 127 -5.95 -8.93 14.45
C ASP A 127 -4.50 -8.52 14.74
N SER A 128 -4.24 -7.21 14.84
CA SER A 128 -2.93 -6.75 15.30
C SER A 128 -2.77 -7.03 16.81
N PRO A 129 -1.66 -7.68 17.22
CA PRO A 129 -1.40 -8.02 18.63
C PRO A 129 -1.26 -6.79 19.52
N VAL A 130 -1.04 -5.62 18.95
CA VAL A 130 -0.96 -4.35 19.69
C VAL A 130 -2.23 -4.10 20.52
N PHE A 131 -3.41 -4.45 20.00
CA PHE A 131 -4.69 -4.17 20.66
C PHE A 131 -5.09 -5.18 21.73
N SER A 132 -4.36 -6.29 21.85
CA SER A 132 -4.58 -7.36 22.83
C SER A 132 -3.47 -7.49 23.89
N MET A 133 -2.63 -6.47 24.05
CA MET A 133 -1.55 -6.47 25.04
C MET A 133 -2.09 -6.35 26.46
N ASP A 134 -1.91 -7.39 27.29
CA ASP A 134 -2.48 -7.51 28.65
C ASP A 134 -2.06 -6.40 29.63
N ARG A 135 -0.92 -5.76 29.43
CA ARG A 135 -0.37 -4.75 30.36
C ARG A 135 -0.30 -3.34 29.79
N ALA A 136 -0.92 -3.11 28.65
CA ALA A 136 -0.93 -1.80 28.03
C ALA A 136 -2.01 -0.90 28.64
N ILE A 137 -1.65 0.36 28.94
CA ILE A 137 -2.64 1.38 29.30
C ILE A 137 -3.35 1.80 28.01
N THR A 138 -4.65 1.59 27.96
CA THR A 138 -5.45 1.84 26.75
C THR A 138 -6.38 3.03 26.94
N ALA A 139 -6.43 3.91 25.93
CA ALA A 139 -7.40 4.98 25.83
C ALA A 139 -8.10 4.93 24.48
N SER A 140 -9.41 5.13 24.46
CA SER A 140 -10.22 5.10 23.24
C SER A 140 -10.81 6.48 22.94
N LEU A 141 -10.64 6.93 21.68
CA LEU A 141 -11.32 8.11 21.14
C LEU A 141 -12.71 7.69 20.63
N LYS A 142 -13.76 8.19 21.27
CA LYS A 142 -15.15 7.88 20.88
C LYS A 142 -15.70 8.84 19.83
N GLN A 143 -15.16 10.07 19.75
CA GLN A 143 -15.63 11.09 18.80
C GLN A 143 -14.83 11.04 17.50
N VAL A 144 -15.52 10.88 16.37
CA VAL A 144 -14.93 10.93 15.03
C VAL A 144 -14.94 12.39 14.55
N VAL A 145 -13.80 12.89 14.09
CA VAL A 145 -13.60 14.31 13.69
C VAL A 145 -13.29 14.44 12.19
N ARG A 146 -12.79 13.37 11.55
CA ARG A 146 -12.27 13.44 10.16
C ARG A 146 -13.37 13.52 9.10
N HIS A 147 -14.49 12.86 9.33
CA HIS A 147 -15.62 12.79 8.41
C HIS A 147 -16.84 13.38 9.07
N GLN A 148 -17.71 13.96 8.25
CA GLN A 148 -19.00 14.50 8.67
C GLN A 148 -20.07 14.05 7.66
N GLY A 149 -21.34 14.15 8.04
CA GLY A 149 -22.44 13.80 7.16
C GLY A 149 -22.53 12.33 6.75
N PRO A 150 -23.02 12.03 5.54
CA PRO A 150 -23.31 10.68 5.09
C PRO A 150 -22.11 9.74 5.04
N VAL A 151 -20.90 10.25 4.73
CA VAL A 151 -19.69 9.44 4.69
C VAL A 151 -19.32 8.93 6.08
N LEU A 152 -19.39 9.80 7.10
CA LEU A 152 -19.17 9.40 8.49
C LEU A 152 -20.20 8.38 8.96
N GLN A 153 -21.47 8.60 8.65
CA GLN A 153 -22.54 7.69 9.04
C GLN A 153 -22.35 6.31 8.42
N LEU A 154 -22.02 6.24 7.13
CA LEU A 154 -21.73 4.98 6.47
C LEU A 154 -20.53 4.26 7.10
N ALA A 155 -19.41 4.98 7.30
CA ALA A 155 -18.22 4.41 7.93
C ALA A 155 -18.51 3.89 9.35
N SER A 156 -19.28 4.65 10.15
CA SER A 156 -19.67 4.25 11.51
C SER A 156 -20.61 3.04 11.49
N CYS A 157 -21.58 3.00 10.58
CA CYS A 157 -22.50 1.87 10.44
C CYS A 157 -21.77 0.57 10.03
N LEU A 158 -20.77 0.66 9.16
CA LEU A 158 -19.94 -0.47 8.76
C LEU A 158 -19.05 -0.93 9.93
N ARG A 159 -18.40 0.02 10.60
CA ARG A 159 -17.54 -0.26 11.77
C ARG A 159 -18.30 -0.98 12.87
N ASP A 160 -19.47 -0.48 13.23
CA ASP A 160 -20.29 -0.98 14.35
C ASP A 160 -21.14 -2.20 13.97
N GLY A 161 -21.10 -2.64 12.70
CA GLY A 161 -21.91 -3.76 12.21
C GLY A 161 -23.42 -3.49 12.15
N ARG A 162 -23.82 -2.22 12.13
CA ARG A 162 -25.24 -1.81 12.00
C ARG A 162 -25.81 -2.03 10.60
N LEU A 163 -24.94 -2.07 9.58
CA LEU A 163 -25.30 -2.45 8.23
C LEU A 163 -24.79 -3.87 7.91
N PRO A 164 -25.58 -4.67 7.14
CA PRO A 164 -25.09 -5.94 6.64
C PRO A 164 -23.92 -5.69 5.70
N CYS A 165 -22.83 -6.44 5.88
CA CYS A 165 -21.65 -6.40 5.02
C CYS A 165 -21.84 -7.23 3.75
N GLU A 166 -23.02 -7.13 3.12
CA GLU A 166 -23.32 -7.69 1.81
C GLU A 166 -23.19 -6.62 0.74
N LEU A 167 -23.19 -7.04 -0.51
CA LEU A 167 -23.18 -6.10 -1.63
C LEU A 167 -24.35 -5.11 -1.51
N PRO A 168 -24.07 -3.79 -1.43
CA PRO A 168 -25.09 -2.79 -1.14
C PRO A 168 -26.21 -2.74 -2.17
N PRO A 169 -27.46 -2.44 -1.74
CA PRO A 169 -28.58 -2.20 -2.65
C PRO A 169 -28.38 -0.89 -3.40
N LEU A 170 -28.82 -0.84 -4.67
CA LEU A 170 -28.86 0.41 -5.42
C LEU A 170 -29.70 1.44 -4.66
N MET A 171 -29.15 2.63 -4.48
CA MET A 171 -29.83 3.72 -3.82
C MET A 171 -29.43 5.08 -4.43
N PRO A 172 -30.37 6.03 -4.53
CA PRO A 172 -30.04 7.36 -5.00
C PRO A 172 -29.01 8.02 -4.08
N PRO A 173 -28.16 8.92 -4.60
CA PRO A 173 -27.18 9.60 -3.78
C PRO A 173 -27.80 10.37 -2.62
N LEU A 174 -27.40 10.07 -1.40
CA LEU A 174 -27.65 10.88 -0.23
C LEU A 174 -26.64 12.01 -0.20
N ARG A 175 -27.12 13.24 -0.28
CA ARG A 175 -26.31 14.45 -0.34
C ARG A 175 -26.58 15.33 0.88
N SER A 176 -25.52 15.92 1.38
CA SER A 176 -25.57 17.01 2.37
C SER A 176 -24.44 18.01 2.04
N GLU A 177 -24.42 19.14 2.72
CA GLU A 177 -23.30 20.10 2.64
C GLU A 177 -21.96 19.47 3.08
N LEU A 178 -22.01 18.38 3.85
CA LEU A 178 -20.87 17.70 4.45
C LEU A 178 -20.45 16.43 3.70
N GLY A 179 -20.97 16.22 2.47
CA GLY A 179 -20.57 15.12 1.62
C GLY A 179 -21.71 14.32 1.03
N GLN A 180 -21.35 13.24 0.32
CA GLN A 180 -22.34 12.40 -0.36
C GLN A 180 -21.97 10.92 -0.38
N VAL A 181 -22.99 10.06 -0.40
CA VAL A 181 -22.88 8.61 -0.54
C VAL A 181 -23.88 8.12 -1.57
N GLY A 182 -23.43 7.38 -2.56
CA GLY A 182 -24.30 6.77 -3.58
C GLY A 182 -23.93 5.31 -3.85
N VAL A 183 -24.95 4.50 -4.16
CA VAL A 183 -24.76 3.12 -4.60
C VAL A 183 -25.33 2.97 -6.00
N LEU A 184 -24.47 2.73 -6.97
CA LEU A 184 -24.80 2.72 -8.39
C LEU A 184 -24.63 1.32 -8.97
N ASN A 185 -25.35 1.01 -10.06
CA ASN A 185 -25.02 -0.18 -10.83
C ASN A 185 -23.63 -0.05 -11.47
N ARG A 186 -23.03 -1.19 -11.84
CA ARG A 186 -21.63 -1.23 -12.30
C ARG A 186 -21.32 -0.27 -13.45
N SER A 187 -22.24 -0.13 -14.42
CA SER A 187 -22.03 0.76 -15.56
C SER A 187 -22.05 2.24 -15.13
N ALA A 188 -23.08 2.67 -14.41
CA ALA A 188 -23.18 4.03 -13.90
C ALA A 188 -22.06 4.35 -12.91
N TRP A 189 -21.66 3.40 -12.08
CA TRP A 189 -20.53 3.54 -11.16
C TRP A 189 -19.21 3.76 -11.92
N LEU A 190 -18.95 2.98 -12.98
CA LEU A 190 -17.75 3.12 -13.79
C LEU A 190 -17.70 4.48 -14.50
N THR A 191 -18.83 4.94 -15.06
CA THR A 191 -18.92 6.27 -15.65
C THR A 191 -18.64 7.36 -14.62
N GLN A 192 -19.24 7.27 -13.43
CA GLN A 192 -19.03 8.23 -12.34
C GLN A 192 -17.56 8.23 -11.88
N ALA A 193 -16.92 7.05 -11.81
CA ALA A 193 -15.51 6.92 -11.47
C ALA A 193 -14.61 7.58 -12.52
N GLN A 194 -14.88 7.33 -13.79
CA GLN A 194 -14.14 7.97 -14.89
C GLN A 194 -14.28 9.49 -14.87
N ASP A 195 -15.48 10.01 -14.60
CA ASP A 195 -15.72 11.45 -14.50
C ASP A 195 -14.99 12.06 -13.29
N GLY A 196 -14.97 11.38 -12.15
CA GLY A 196 -14.21 11.79 -10.98
C GLY A 196 -12.71 11.86 -11.26
N LEU A 197 -12.17 10.83 -11.91
CA LEU A 197 -10.75 10.79 -12.28
C LEU A 197 -10.37 11.87 -13.31
N ARG A 198 -11.25 12.19 -14.27
CA ARG A 198 -11.04 13.32 -15.20
C ARG A 198 -10.98 14.65 -14.47
N ARG A 199 -11.89 14.87 -13.52
CA ARG A 199 -11.87 16.09 -12.68
C ARG A 199 -10.58 16.17 -11.86
N ALA A 200 -10.16 15.09 -11.24
CA ALA A 200 -8.92 15.02 -10.48
C ALA A 200 -7.70 15.36 -11.34
N ALA A 201 -7.62 14.80 -12.54
CA ALA A 201 -6.56 15.10 -13.50
C ALA A 201 -6.59 16.57 -13.98
N ALA A 202 -7.78 17.12 -14.27
CA ALA A 202 -7.93 18.51 -14.69
C ALA A 202 -7.52 19.53 -13.61
N CYS A 203 -7.60 19.15 -12.33
CA CYS A 203 -7.18 19.96 -11.19
C CYS A 203 -5.73 19.69 -10.74
N ASP A 204 -5.00 18.83 -11.46
CA ASP A 204 -3.66 18.35 -11.08
C ASP A 204 -3.58 17.85 -9.62
N ASN A 205 -4.67 17.24 -9.17
CA ASN A 205 -4.77 16.69 -7.82
C ASN A 205 -5.14 15.20 -7.87
N PRO A 206 -4.16 14.32 -7.95
CA PRO A 206 -4.42 12.89 -8.02
C PRO A 206 -5.18 12.35 -6.78
N ASP A 207 -5.07 12.97 -5.61
CA ASP A 207 -5.79 12.56 -4.41
C ASP A 207 -7.24 13.05 -4.36
N ALA A 208 -7.70 13.86 -5.33
CA ALA A 208 -9.10 14.25 -5.43
C ALA A 208 -10.04 13.07 -5.74
N ALA A 209 -9.56 12.02 -6.43
CA ALA A 209 -10.37 10.85 -6.75
C ALA A 209 -9.53 9.57 -6.82
N ARG A 210 -10.04 8.46 -6.24
CA ARG A 210 -9.40 7.13 -6.31
C ARG A 210 -10.43 6.02 -6.44
N ILE A 211 -10.10 4.99 -7.21
CA ILE A 211 -10.86 3.73 -7.24
C ILE A 211 -10.21 2.76 -6.25
N LEU A 212 -11.02 2.17 -5.38
CA LEU A 212 -10.58 1.16 -4.41
C LEU A 212 -11.24 -0.18 -4.70
N CYS A 213 -10.44 -1.25 -4.76
CA CYS A 213 -10.87 -2.63 -4.98
C CYS A 213 -10.20 -3.57 -3.97
N TYR A 214 -10.64 -4.82 -3.91
CA TYR A 214 -10.04 -5.81 -3.02
C TYR A 214 -8.93 -6.61 -3.72
N THR A 215 -9.20 -7.13 -4.91
CA THR A 215 -8.30 -8.07 -5.58
C THR A 215 -7.42 -7.40 -6.65
N ASN A 216 -6.22 -7.95 -6.86
CA ASN A 216 -5.36 -7.51 -7.96
C ASN A 216 -6.01 -7.78 -9.32
N ARG A 217 -6.84 -8.83 -9.45
CA ARG A 217 -7.61 -9.11 -10.67
C ARG A 217 -8.57 -7.97 -11.01
N THR A 218 -9.31 -7.48 -10.03
CA THR A 218 -10.21 -6.33 -10.21
C THR A 218 -9.43 -5.06 -10.49
N LEU A 219 -8.29 -4.86 -9.79
CA LEU A 219 -7.38 -3.75 -10.04
C LEU A 219 -6.93 -3.74 -11.50
N ASP A 220 -6.40 -4.85 -12.00
CA ASP A 220 -5.91 -4.96 -13.38
C ASP A 220 -7.03 -4.76 -14.42
N ALA A 221 -8.26 -5.17 -14.12
CA ALA A 221 -9.43 -4.93 -14.96
C ALA A 221 -9.88 -3.46 -14.98
N LEU A 222 -9.69 -2.71 -13.89
CA LEU A 222 -10.10 -1.30 -13.76
C LEU A 222 -9.04 -0.31 -14.26
N VAL A 223 -7.76 -0.68 -14.23
CA VAL A 223 -6.64 0.18 -14.65
C VAL A 223 -6.80 0.74 -16.07
N PRO A 224 -7.16 -0.04 -17.10
CA PRO A 224 -7.35 0.53 -18.47
C PRO A 224 -8.43 1.61 -18.51
N HIS A 225 -9.53 1.41 -17.79
CA HIS A 225 -10.63 2.38 -17.71
C HIS A 225 -10.20 3.68 -17.01
N ALA A 226 -9.43 3.57 -15.94
CA ALA A 226 -8.91 4.71 -15.20
C ALA A 226 -7.87 5.49 -16.03
N ARG A 227 -6.92 4.79 -16.67
CA ARG A 227 -5.90 5.41 -17.51
C ARG A 227 -6.52 6.14 -18.71
N ARG A 228 -7.51 5.50 -19.37
CA ARG A 228 -8.23 6.14 -20.49
C ARG A 228 -9.02 7.37 -20.04
N ALA A 229 -9.57 7.38 -18.82
CA ALA A 229 -10.25 8.55 -18.27
C ALA A 229 -9.30 9.73 -18.03
N ILE A 230 -8.06 9.47 -17.59
CA ILE A 230 -7.07 10.50 -17.26
C ILE A 230 -6.31 10.97 -18.49
N HIS A 231 -5.87 10.02 -19.33
CA HIS A 231 -4.91 10.28 -20.43
C HIS A 231 -5.51 10.13 -21.83
N GLY A 232 -6.82 9.84 -21.95
CA GLY A 232 -7.49 9.64 -23.24
C GLY A 232 -6.95 8.43 -24.00
N GLU A 233 -6.93 8.52 -25.34
CA GLU A 233 -6.52 7.45 -26.25
C GLU A 233 -5.03 7.10 -26.14
N MET A 234 -4.20 8.02 -25.67
CA MET A 234 -2.77 7.76 -25.46
C MET A 234 -2.52 6.62 -24.45
N ALA A 235 -3.45 6.41 -23.51
CA ALA A 235 -3.39 5.32 -22.54
C ALA A 235 -3.39 3.92 -23.18
N ASP A 236 -3.97 3.78 -24.38
CA ASP A 236 -4.03 2.50 -25.10
C ASP A 236 -2.77 2.26 -25.96
N GLN A 237 -2.05 3.34 -26.30
CA GLN A 237 -0.87 3.30 -27.17
C GLN A 237 0.43 3.08 -26.38
N MET A 238 0.51 3.59 -25.17
CA MET A 238 1.71 3.54 -24.34
C MET A 238 1.48 2.80 -23.05
N ALA A 239 2.43 1.95 -22.67
CA ALA A 239 2.40 1.20 -21.42
C ALA A 239 2.41 2.13 -20.20
N VAL A 240 3.15 3.24 -20.28
CA VAL A 240 3.28 4.29 -19.27
C VAL A 240 3.42 5.62 -19.99
N LEU A 241 2.90 6.69 -19.41
CA LEU A 241 2.89 8.03 -19.99
C LEU A 241 3.65 9.02 -19.10
N PRO A 242 4.35 10.01 -19.69
CA PRO A 242 4.82 11.17 -18.94
C PRO A 242 3.64 11.88 -18.23
N GLY A 243 3.86 12.32 -16.98
CA GLY A 243 2.84 12.89 -16.11
C GLY A 243 1.97 11.84 -15.39
N GLU A 244 2.07 10.56 -15.74
CA GLU A 244 1.31 9.52 -15.04
C GLU A 244 1.82 9.33 -13.60
N VAL A 245 0.91 9.24 -12.63
CA VAL A 245 1.23 8.93 -11.24
C VAL A 245 1.19 7.42 -11.05
N LEU A 246 2.34 6.85 -10.72
CA LEU A 246 2.48 5.42 -10.45
C LEU A 246 2.70 5.18 -8.96
N ILE A 247 2.38 3.98 -8.50
CA ILE A 247 2.66 3.50 -7.15
C ILE A 247 3.49 2.22 -7.19
N SER A 248 4.50 2.14 -6.32
CA SER A 248 5.32 0.93 -6.19
C SER A 248 4.48 -0.21 -5.58
N ARG A 249 4.36 -1.31 -6.31
CA ARG A 249 3.62 -2.51 -5.86
C ARG A 249 4.44 -3.37 -4.90
N THR A 250 5.75 -3.32 -5.03
CA THR A 250 6.74 -3.97 -4.16
C THR A 250 7.88 -3.00 -3.86
N ALA A 251 8.72 -3.32 -2.89
CA ALA A 251 9.97 -2.60 -2.70
C ALA A 251 10.83 -2.69 -3.97
N VAL A 252 11.38 -1.58 -4.42
CA VAL A 252 12.32 -1.51 -5.55
C VAL A 252 13.73 -1.49 -4.99
N MET A 253 14.51 -2.49 -5.36
CA MET A 253 15.89 -2.63 -4.94
C MET A 253 16.82 -2.03 -6.00
N ALA A 254 18.00 -1.57 -5.59
CA ALA A 254 19.03 -1.16 -6.54
C ALA A 254 19.39 -2.36 -7.44
N PRO A 255 19.67 -2.13 -8.74
CA PRO A 255 20.16 -3.20 -9.59
C PRO A 255 21.43 -3.77 -8.98
N ALA A 256 21.47 -5.07 -8.71
CA ALA A 256 22.67 -5.70 -8.21
C ALA A 256 23.76 -5.61 -9.28
N SER A 257 24.95 -5.09 -8.93
CA SER A 257 26.12 -5.18 -9.77
C SER A 257 26.55 -6.66 -9.92
N ARG A 258 27.14 -7.04 -11.05
CA ARG A 258 27.69 -8.39 -11.22
C ARG A 258 28.65 -8.76 -10.08
N ASP A 259 29.51 -7.82 -9.68
CA ASP A 259 30.50 -8.01 -8.61
C ASP A 259 29.84 -8.11 -7.22
N GLY A 260 28.87 -7.27 -6.89
CA GLY A 260 28.11 -7.35 -5.62
C GLY A 260 27.28 -8.62 -5.51
N ALA A 261 26.77 -9.12 -6.65
CA ALA A 261 26.12 -10.41 -6.69
C ALA A 261 27.08 -11.58 -6.38
N GLU A 262 28.38 -11.49 -6.65
CA GLU A 262 29.39 -12.50 -6.31
C GLU A 262 29.81 -12.45 -4.84
N THR A 263 29.80 -11.27 -4.23
CA THR A 263 30.16 -11.07 -2.82
C THR A 263 29.03 -11.38 -1.85
N GLY A 264 27.80 -11.57 -2.35
CA GLY A 264 26.62 -11.84 -1.52
C GLY A 264 26.10 -10.59 -0.80
N GLU A 265 26.47 -9.40 -1.25
CA GLU A 265 25.91 -8.15 -0.78
C GLU A 265 24.43 -8.05 -1.17
N GLU A 266 23.59 -7.70 -0.21
CA GLU A 266 22.19 -7.45 -0.47
C GLU A 266 22.00 -6.07 -1.12
N PRO A 267 21.18 -5.96 -2.18
CA PRO A 267 20.96 -4.69 -2.84
C PRO A 267 20.27 -3.68 -1.92
N ASP A 268 20.63 -2.42 -2.05
CA ASP A 268 20.02 -1.33 -1.30
C ASP A 268 18.56 -1.08 -1.73
N LEU A 269 17.74 -0.66 -0.78
CA LEU A 269 16.36 -0.24 -1.04
C LEU A 269 16.36 1.16 -1.69
N VAL A 270 15.91 1.23 -2.93
CA VAL A 270 15.79 2.49 -3.70
C VAL A 270 14.43 3.15 -3.52
N LEU A 271 13.35 2.37 -3.57
CA LEU A 271 11.99 2.87 -3.40
C LEU A 271 11.17 1.90 -2.55
N GLY A 272 10.63 2.38 -1.44
CA GLY A 272 9.76 1.57 -0.58
C GLY A 272 8.45 1.17 -1.27
N SER A 273 7.81 0.09 -0.81
CA SER A 273 6.47 -0.29 -1.27
C SER A 273 5.43 0.79 -0.94
N ASN A 274 4.38 0.88 -1.75
CA ASN A 274 3.29 1.88 -1.64
C ASN A 274 3.77 3.35 -1.71
N ARG A 275 4.88 3.61 -2.37
CA ARG A 275 5.36 4.97 -2.62
C ARG A 275 4.90 5.44 -4.00
N GLU A 276 4.29 6.61 -4.05
CA GLU A 276 3.88 7.25 -5.30
C GLU A 276 5.06 7.98 -5.94
N VAL A 277 5.11 7.91 -7.27
CA VAL A 277 6.09 8.57 -8.13
C VAL A 277 5.37 9.19 -9.34
N VAL A 278 5.87 10.30 -9.81
CA VAL A 278 5.42 10.93 -11.07
C VAL A 278 6.39 10.55 -12.18
N VAL A 279 5.89 10.10 -13.30
CA VAL A 279 6.68 9.79 -14.49
C VAL A 279 7.05 11.09 -15.19
N GLU A 280 8.34 11.33 -15.40
CA GLU A 280 8.83 12.51 -16.12
C GLU A 280 9.09 12.19 -17.59
N ASP A 281 9.68 11.03 -17.87
CA ASP A 281 10.05 10.60 -19.20
C ASP A 281 9.99 9.08 -19.34
N VAL A 282 9.77 8.60 -20.55
CA VAL A 282 9.63 7.17 -20.86
C VAL A 282 10.38 6.83 -22.13
N THR A 283 11.30 5.89 -22.04
CA THR A 283 12.07 5.38 -23.18
C THR A 283 11.79 3.90 -23.39
N PRO A 284 11.35 3.45 -24.57
CA PRO A 284 11.24 2.04 -24.90
C PRO A 284 12.59 1.33 -24.77
N GLU A 285 12.56 0.14 -24.20
CA GLU A 285 13.77 -0.66 -23.96
C GLU A 285 13.53 -2.14 -24.31
N ARG A 286 14.55 -2.78 -24.84
CA ARG A 286 14.58 -4.24 -25.04
C ARG A 286 15.64 -4.81 -24.12
N CYS A 287 15.20 -5.52 -23.09
CA CYS A 287 16.07 -6.13 -22.10
C CYS A 287 16.36 -7.58 -22.48
N ASP A 288 17.62 -7.90 -22.76
CA ASP A 288 18.08 -9.26 -22.96
C ASP A 288 18.39 -9.88 -21.57
N LEU A 289 17.66 -10.93 -21.19
CA LEU A 289 17.89 -11.57 -19.89
C LEU A 289 19.23 -12.29 -19.80
N ALA A 290 19.95 -12.49 -20.92
CA ALA A 290 21.32 -12.98 -20.92
C ALA A 290 22.29 -12.04 -20.16
N GLU A 291 21.99 -10.73 -20.11
CA GLU A 291 22.76 -9.75 -19.33
C GLU A 291 22.83 -10.07 -17.83
N PHE A 292 21.85 -10.79 -17.31
CA PHE A 292 21.79 -11.24 -15.91
C PHE A 292 22.40 -12.62 -15.68
N GLY A 293 23.27 -13.09 -16.58
CA GLY A 293 23.86 -14.40 -16.50
C GLY A 293 22.89 -15.53 -16.86
N PHE A 294 21.81 -15.24 -17.59
CA PHE A 294 20.88 -16.22 -18.12
C PHE A 294 21.44 -16.85 -19.39
N ALA A 295 22.60 -17.51 -19.28
CA ALA A 295 23.29 -18.17 -20.37
C ALA A 295 23.92 -19.50 -19.89
N GLY A 296 24.18 -20.42 -20.77
CA GLY A 296 24.85 -21.68 -20.48
C GLY A 296 23.95 -22.70 -19.77
N GLU A 297 24.41 -23.24 -18.65
CA GLU A 297 23.72 -24.33 -17.92
C GLU A 297 22.29 -23.99 -17.49
N THR A 298 22.02 -22.73 -17.16
CA THR A 298 20.67 -22.29 -16.77
C THR A 298 19.71 -22.22 -17.98
N GLN A 299 20.22 -21.86 -19.15
CA GLN A 299 19.45 -21.88 -20.39
C GLN A 299 19.09 -23.31 -20.81
N MET A 300 19.99 -24.27 -20.62
CA MET A 300 19.74 -25.70 -20.85
C MET A 300 18.70 -26.25 -19.85
N ALA A 301 18.71 -25.80 -18.62
CA ALA A 301 17.77 -26.23 -17.59
C ALA A 301 16.34 -25.72 -17.82
N LEU A 302 16.18 -24.58 -18.48
CA LEU A 302 14.89 -24.02 -18.94
C LEU A 302 14.57 -24.44 -20.39
N ALA A 303 14.90 -25.66 -20.78
CA ALA A 303 14.74 -26.23 -22.12
C ALA A 303 13.41 -25.79 -22.76
N GLY A 304 13.51 -24.99 -23.85
CA GLY A 304 12.35 -24.45 -24.57
C GLY A 304 12.24 -22.91 -24.56
N PHE A 305 13.04 -22.21 -23.77
CA PHE A 305 13.16 -20.75 -23.83
C PHE A 305 14.48 -20.37 -24.52
N GLU A 306 14.39 -19.83 -25.74
CA GLU A 306 15.46 -18.96 -26.26
C GLU A 306 15.67 -17.84 -25.24
N ALA A 307 16.92 -17.35 -25.06
CA ALA A 307 17.21 -16.27 -24.12
C ALA A 307 16.17 -15.14 -24.36
N PRO A 308 15.22 -14.94 -23.43
CA PRO A 308 14.06 -14.12 -23.79
C PRO A 308 14.47 -12.67 -23.72
N VAL A 309 14.26 -11.98 -24.82
CA VAL A 309 14.26 -10.52 -24.86
C VAL A 309 12.90 -10.04 -24.37
N ILE A 310 12.91 -9.18 -23.38
CA ILE A 310 11.72 -8.60 -22.78
C ILE A 310 11.56 -7.17 -23.27
N ASP A 311 10.51 -6.92 -24.04
CA ASP A 311 10.14 -5.56 -24.44
C ASP A 311 9.54 -4.85 -23.23
N THR A 312 10.12 -3.73 -22.84
CA THR A 312 9.74 -2.95 -21.66
C THR A 312 9.97 -1.46 -21.89
N VAL A 313 9.89 -0.68 -20.84
CA VAL A 313 10.21 0.74 -20.85
C VAL A 313 11.09 1.09 -19.63
N THR A 314 12.03 1.98 -19.85
CA THR A 314 12.72 2.69 -18.76
C THR A 314 12.03 4.02 -18.57
N ALA A 315 11.58 4.26 -17.34
CA ALA A 315 10.92 5.49 -16.92
C ALA A 315 11.81 6.28 -15.97
N ARG A 316 12.00 7.57 -16.28
CA ARG A 316 12.52 8.51 -15.29
C ARG A 316 11.35 8.98 -14.45
N VAL A 317 11.47 8.76 -13.12
CA VAL A 317 10.39 9.02 -12.17
C VAL A 317 10.88 9.89 -11.02
N ARG A 318 9.99 10.72 -10.49
CA ARG A 318 10.28 11.60 -9.35
C ARG A 318 9.33 11.34 -8.18
N SER A 319 9.88 11.34 -6.96
CA SER A 319 9.12 11.25 -5.71
C SER A 319 9.68 12.25 -4.68
N GLY A 320 9.10 13.44 -4.62
CA GLY A 320 9.69 14.58 -3.92
C GLY A 320 11.00 15.01 -4.57
N GLU A 321 12.10 15.04 -3.82
CA GLU A 321 13.44 15.36 -4.33
C GLU A 321 14.18 14.15 -4.94
N LEU A 322 13.62 12.95 -4.81
CA LEU A 322 14.23 11.72 -5.32
C LEU A 322 13.88 11.54 -6.80
N GLU A 323 14.90 11.54 -7.66
CA GLU A 323 14.79 11.19 -9.07
C GLU A 323 15.44 9.82 -9.32
N LEU A 324 14.76 8.96 -10.05
CA LEU A 324 15.18 7.60 -10.35
C LEU A 324 14.92 7.27 -11.82
N SER A 325 15.81 6.48 -12.41
CA SER A 325 15.59 5.82 -13.69
C SER A 325 15.32 4.34 -13.45
N LEU A 326 14.12 3.87 -13.75
CA LEU A 326 13.65 2.54 -13.43
C LEU A 326 13.17 1.81 -14.68
N ARG A 327 13.70 0.60 -14.89
CA ARG A 327 13.13 -0.34 -15.87
C ARG A 327 11.84 -0.92 -15.30
N LEU A 328 10.72 -0.72 -15.97
CA LEU A 328 9.42 -1.12 -15.46
C LEU A 328 9.06 -2.55 -15.88
N GLN A 329 8.29 -3.23 -15.06
CA GLN A 329 7.68 -4.49 -15.48
C GLN A 329 6.71 -4.25 -16.64
N PRO A 330 6.71 -5.11 -17.67
CA PRO A 330 5.72 -5.02 -18.74
C PRO A 330 4.28 -5.06 -18.19
N PRO A 331 3.32 -4.43 -18.88
CA PRO A 331 1.91 -4.42 -18.44
C PRO A 331 1.35 -5.82 -18.23
N SER A 332 0.49 -5.98 -17.23
CA SER A 332 -0.24 -7.23 -16.99
C SER A 332 -0.97 -7.69 -18.25
N GLY A 333 -0.85 -8.98 -18.58
CA GLY A 333 -1.49 -9.59 -19.75
C GLY A 333 -0.74 -9.42 -21.08
N SER A 334 0.32 -8.60 -21.16
CA SER A 334 1.16 -8.49 -22.35
C SER A 334 2.00 -9.75 -22.59
N ALA A 335 2.36 -10.03 -23.85
CA ALA A 335 3.23 -11.15 -24.21
C ALA A 335 4.62 -11.05 -23.53
N ALA A 336 5.16 -9.83 -23.40
CA ALA A 336 6.42 -9.57 -22.69
C ALA A 336 6.30 -9.91 -21.20
N ARG A 337 5.15 -9.58 -20.57
CA ARG A 337 4.90 -9.94 -19.17
C ARG A 337 4.78 -11.45 -18.98
N GLN A 338 4.06 -12.13 -19.85
CA GLN A 338 3.92 -13.60 -19.80
C GLN A 338 5.28 -14.29 -19.93
N ARG A 339 6.17 -13.80 -20.82
CA ARG A 339 7.53 -14.33 -20.95
C ARG A 339 8.34 -14.12 -19.67
N LEU A 340 8.33 -12.92 -19.11
CA LEU A 340 9.05 -12.59 -17.86
C LEU A 340 8.56 -13.47 -16.69
N ASP A 341 7.23 -13.57 -16.52
CA ASP A 341 6.62 -14.39 -15.47
C ASP A 341 6.94 -15.88 -15.67
N GLY A 342 6.98 -16.38 -16.92
CA GLY A 342 7.38 -17.74 -17.25
C GLY A 342 8.82 -18.05 -16.83
N VAL A 343 9.77 -17.16 -17.12
CA VAL A 343 11.18 -17.31 -16.69
C VAL A 343 11.28 -17.32 -15.17
N LEU A 344 10.66 -16.36 -14.50
CA LEU A 344 10.67 -16.27 -13.03
C LEU A 344 10.05 -17.50 -12.39
N GLN A 345 8.94 -17.99 -12.92
CA GLN A 345 8.29 -19.22 -12.42
C GLN A 345 9.16 -20.45 -12.65
N GLY A 346 9.80 -20.56 -13.80
CA GLY A 346 10.74 -21.66 -14.12
C GLY A 346 11.91 -21.71 -13.14
N LEU A 347 12.58 -20.57 -12.93
CA LEU A 347 13.68 -20.44 -11.98
C LEU A 347 13.24 -20.79 -10.54
N ARG A 348 12.06 -20.34 -10.13
CA ARG A 348 11.50 -20.60 -8.81
C ARG A 348 11.23 -22.10 -8.59
N THR A 349 10.66 -22.77 -9.58
CA THR A 349 10.38 -24.20 -9.51
C THR A 349 11.67 -24.99 -9.41
N GLN A 350 12.63 -24.74 -10.30
CA GLN A 350 13.92 -25.43 -10.29
C GLN A 350 14.71 -25.19 -9.02
N ALA A 351 14.70 -23.94 -8.49
CA ALA A 351 15.37 -23.61 -7.25
C ALA A 351 14.80 -24.36 -6.04
N ARG A 352 13.49 -24.61 -6.03
CA ARG A 352 12.83 -25.42 -5.00
C ARG A 352 13.19 -26.90 -5.12
N ASP A 353 13.16 -27.43 -6.32
CA ASP A 353 13.46 -28.83 -6.61
C ASP A 353 14.93 -29.17 -6.31
N ALA A 354 15.86 -28.24 -6.58
CA ALA A 354 17.29 -28.40 -6.28
C ALA A 354 17.62 -28.30 -4.76
N GLY A 355 16.66 -27.93 -3.93
CA GLY A 355 16.80 -27.84 -2.47
C GLY A 355 17.76 -26.75 -1.98
N LYS A 356 18.08 -26.78 -0.67
CA LYS A 356 18.78 -25.65 -0.03
C LYS A 356 20.18 -25.32 -0.60
N ARG A 357 20.95 -26.32 -0.99
CA ARG A 357 22.33 -26.13 -1.50
C ARG A 357 22.35 -25.88 -3.00
N GLY A 358 21.70 -26.71 -3.80
CA GLY A 358 21.66 -26.61 -5.26
C GLY A 358 20.80 -25.44 -5.76
N GLY A 359 19.77 -25.03 -5.01
CA GLY A 359 18.89 -23.93 -5.37
C GLY A 359 19.47 -22.52 -5.19
N ARG A 360 20.56 -22.33 -4.45
CA ARG A 360 21.13 -20.99 -4.19
C ARG A 360 21.46 -20.19 -5.45
N PRO A 361 22.17 -20.75 -6.46
CA PRO A 361 22.46 -20.01 -7.69
C PRO A 361 21.19 -19.62 -8.45
N LEU A 362 20.18 -20.52 -8.49
CA LEU A 362 18.90 -20.28 -9.17
C LEU A 362 18.07 -19.20 -8.45
N TRP A 363 18.05 -19.20 -7.12
CA TRP A 363 17.42 -18.12 -6.34
C TRP A 363 18.12 -16.78 -6.58
N ARG A 364 19.43 -16.77 -6.64
CA ARG A 364 20.19 -15.56 -6.95
C ARG A 364 19.81 -15.01 -8.32
N GLN A 365 19.75 -15.85 -9.34
CA GLN A 365 19.37 -15.44 -10.69
C GLN A 365 17.89 -14.99 -10.74
N TYR A 366 17.00 -15.69 -10.05
CA TYR A 366 15.59 -15.27 -9.89
C TYR A 366 15.50 -13.83 -9.36
N PHE A 367 16.21 -13.51 -8.30
CA PHE A 367 16.18 -12.16 -7.71
C PHE A 367 16.85 -11.12 -8.59
N LEU A 368 17.96 -11.44 -9.25
CA LEU A 368 18.59 -10.53 -10.20
C LEU A 368 17.63 -10.11 -11.33
N ILE A 369 16.96 -11.07 -11.93
CA ILE A 369 15.99 -10.79 -13.01
C ILE A 369 14.75 -10.08 -12.44
N ARG A 370 14.20 -10.54 -11.32
CA ARG A 370 13.02 -9.91 -10.71
C ARG A 370 13.25 -8.43 -10.37
N ASP A 371 14.38 -8.12 -9.75
CA ASP A 371 14.69 -6.78 -9.27
C ASP A 371 15.19 -5.84 -10.37
N ALA A 372 15.58 -6.39 -11.52
CA ALA A 372 15.86 -5.59 -12.69
C ALA A 372 14.62 -4.88 -13.26
N PHE A 373 13.40 -5.31 -12.86
CA PHE A 373 12.14 -4.76 -13.32
C PHE A 373 11.32 -4.22 -12.14
N ALA A 374 11.23 -2.92 -12.01
CA ALA A 374 10.43 -2.28 -10.97
C ALA A 374 8.93 -2.55 -11.17
N SER A 375 8.27 -3.05 -10.13
CA SER A 375 6.83 -3.30 -10.14
C SER A 375 6.08 -2.04 -9.74
N LEU A 376 5.82 -1.18 -10.71
CA LEU A 376 4.99 0.01 -10.57
C LEU A 376 3.65 -0.18 -11.28
N GLY A 377 2.63 0.52 -10.83
CA GLY A 377 1.33 0.54 -11.49
C GLY A 377 0.59 1.85 -11.26
N PRO A 378 -0.43 2.19 -12.08
CA PRO A 378 -1.17 3.43 -11.95
C PRO A 378 -1.76 3.61 -10.55
N ALA A 379 -1.55 4.78 -9.94
CA ALA A 379 -2.03 5.09 -8.61
C ALA A 379 -3.54 5.39 -8.54
N ALA A 380 -4.18 5.63 -9.69
CA ALA A 380 -5.61 5.91 -9.77
C ALA A 380 -6.50 4.77 -9.29
N VAL A 381 -6.00 3.51 -9.33
CA VAL A 381 -6.69 2.32 -8.84
C VAL A 381 -5.81 1.63 -7.80
N LEU A 382 -6.32 1.46 -6.59
CA LEU A 382 -5.61 0.85 -5.48
C LEU A 382 -6.41 -0.31 -4.88
N THR A 383 -5.70 -1.28 -4.29
CA THR A 383 -6.38 -2.18 -3.37
C THR A 383 -6.67 -1.46 -2.04
N VAL A 384 -7.73 -1.86 -1.35
CA VAL A 384 -8.08 -1.29 -0.04
C VAL A 384 -6.90 -1.38 0.94
N HIS A 385 -6.14 -2.47 0.92
CA HIS A 385 -4.93 -2.63 1.74
C HIS A 385 -3.90 -1.52 1.48
N ARG A 386 -3.68 -1.17 0.21
CA ARG A 386 -2.70 -0.13 -0.16
C ARG A 386 -3.20 1.28 0.11
N SER A 387 -4.51 1.48 0.26
CA SER A 387 -5.08 2.77 0.61
C SER A 387 -4.98 3.11 2.11
N GLN A 388 -4.55 2.17 2.96
CA GLN A 388 -4.38 2.43 4.39
C GLN A 388 -3.41 3.58 4.63
N GLY A 389 -3.72 4.45 5.60
CA GLY A 389 -2.97 5.68 5.87
C GLY A 389 -3.19 6.83 4.88
N SER A 390 -4.01 6.62 3.83
CA SER A 390 -4.34 7.65 2.82
C SER A 390 -5.71 8.25 3.05
N SER A 391 -5.97 9.42 2.44
CA SER A 391 -7.29 10.05 2.36
C SER A 391 -7.46 10.69 0.98
N PHE A 392 -8.65 10.62 0.42
CA PHE A 392 -8.97 11.09 -0.93
C PHE A 392 -10.25 11.93 -0.89
N GLY A 393 -10.42 12.84 -1.82
CA GLY A 393 -11.66 13.62 -1.96
C GLY A 393 -12.84 12.69 -2.21
N GLU A 394 -12.87 12.06 -3.38
CA GLU A 394 -13.90 11.08 -3.77
C GLU A 394 -13.31 9.65 -3.81
N VAL A 395 -14.05 8.68 -3.32
CA VAL A 395 -13.68 7.27 -3.36
C VAL A 395 -14.73 6.44 -4.10
N PHE A 396 -14.27 5.67 -5.07
CA PHE A 396 -15.07 4.75 -5.86
C PHE A 396 -14.78 3.31 -5.42
N VAL A 397 -15.71 2.71 -4.67
CA VAL A 397 -15.53 1.37 -4.09
C VAL A 397 -16.09 0.31 -5.05
N ALA A 398 -15.24 -0.59 -5.51
CA ALA A 398 -15.63 -1.70 -6.37
C ALA A 398 -16.42 -2.78 -5.59
N ASP A 399 -17.23 -3.54 -6.31
CA ASP A 399 -18.09 -4.58 -5.74
C ASP A 399 -17.34 -5.73 -5.06
N ASP A 400 -16.10 -6.02 -5.52
CA ASP A 400 -15.28 -7.10 -4.98
C ASP A 400 -14.83 -6.89 -3.50
N VAL A 401 -14.92 -5.67 -3.00
CA VAL A 401 -14.72 -5.34 -1.58
C VAL A 401 -15.71 -6.11 -0.67
N PHE A 402 -16.87 -6.46 -1.21
CA PHE A 402 -17.94 -7.19 -0.51
C PHE A 402 -17.97 -8.70 -0.81
N TRP A 403 -16.99 -9.25 -1.55
CA TRP A 403 -16.98 -10.67 -1.93
C TRP A 403 -16.39 -11.63 -0.89
N PRO A 404 -15.43 -11.25 0.00
CA PRO A 404 -14.87 -12.19 0.96
C PRO A 404 -15.94 -12.94 1.73
N GLN A 405 -15.74 -14.25 1.92
CA GLN A 405 -16.67 -15.09 2.71
C GLN A 405 -16.55 -14.80 4.20
N ASP A 406 -15.35 -14.44 4.65
CA ASP A 406 -15.11 -13.98 6.01
C ASP A 406 -15.80 -12.62 6.24
N LEU A 407 -16.77 -12.62 7.13
CA LEU A 407 -17.57 -11.43 7.46
C LEU A 407 -16.76 -10.36 8.19
N VAL A 408 -15.73 -10.74 8.95
CA VAL A 408 -14.85 -9.82 9.67
C VAL A 408 -14.00 -9.07 8.65
N LEU A 409 -13.28 -9.81 7.81
CA LEU A 409 -12.46 -9.23 6.73
C LEU A 409 -13.30 -8.34 5.80
N ARG A 410 -14.48 -8.79 5.39
CA ARG A 410 -15.39 -8.02 4.53
C ARG A 410 -15.79 -6.70 5.15
N ARG A 411 -16.10 -6.70 6.47
CA ARG A 411 -16.43 -5.49 7.22
C ARG A 411 -15.25 -4.53 7.31
N GLN A 412 -14.08 -5.06 7.63
CA GLN A 412 -12.85 -4.27 7.71
C GLN A 412 -12.51 -3.64 6.35
N LEU A 413 -12.60 -4.40 5.24
CA LEU A 413 -12.39 -3.89 3.89
C LEU A 413 -13.37 -2.76 3.55
N ALA A 414 -14.67 -2.98 3.76
CA ALA A 414 -15.70 -1.99 3.48
C ALA A 414 -15.51 -0.72 4.34
N TYR A 415 -15.24 -0.90 5.63
CA TYR A 415 -14.96 0.22 6.55
C TYR A 415 -13.72 1.00 6.13
N VAL A 416 -12.61 0.33 5.86
CA VAL A 416 -11.37 1.00 5.43
C VAL A 416 -11.60 1.74 4.12
N ALA A 417 -12.20 1.11 3.11
CA ALA A 417 -12.46 1.74 1.82
C ALA A 417 -13.28 3.03 1.96
N VAL A 418 -14.39 2.98 2.68
CA VAL A 418 -15.27 4.13 2.90
C VAL A 418 -14.57 5.22 3.72
N SER A 419 -13.82 4.84 4.75
CA SER A 419 -13.11 5.80 5.62
C SER A 419 -11.96 6.53 4.93
N ARG A 420 -11.61 6.19 3.69
CA ARG A 420 -10.62 6.94 2.89
C ARG A 420 -11.19 8.20 2.27
N ALA A 421 -12.51 8.28 2.08
CA ALA A 421 -13.17 9.43 1.47
C ALA A 421 -13.28 10.61 2.44
N GLN A 422 -13.10 11.80 1.92
CA GLN A 422 -13.33 13.06 2.63
C GLN A 422 -14.69 13.66 2.26
N GLU A 423 -15.05 13.60 0.98
CA GLU A 423 -16.21 14.30 0.41
C GLU A 423 -17.28 13.33 -0.12
N ALA A 424 -16.87 12.30 -0.87
CA ALA A 424 -17.84 11.44 -1.53
C ALA A 424 -17.41 9.96 -1.58
N VAL A 425 -18.43 9.08 -1.41
CA VAL A 425 -18.29 7.64 -1.60
C VAL A 425 -19.30 7.15 -2.62
N TRP A 426 -18.80 6.47 -3.63
CA TRP A 426 -19.59 5.81 -4.66
C TRP A 426 -19.33 4.32 -4.66
N ILE A 427 -20.34 3.50 -4.39
CA ILE A 427 -20.18 2.06 -4.28
C ILE A 427 -20.84 1.38 -5.48
N ALA A 428 -20.15 0.43 -6.09
CA ALA A 428 -20.74 -0.48 -7.07
C ALA A 428 -21.66 -1.48 -6.34
N GLY A 429 -22.95 -1.40 -6.61
CA GLY A 429 -23.96 -2.21 -5.94
C GLY A 429 -24.85 -2.99 -6.92
N ARG A 430 -25.87 -3.63 -6.38
CA ARG A 430 -26.83 -4.42 -7.17
C ARG A 430 -28.28 -4.07 -6.82
N SER A 431 -29.18 -4.38 -7.75
CA SER A 431 -30.61 -4.33 -7.46
C SER A 431 -30.97 -5.26 -6.30
N SER A 432 -31.80 -4.78 -5.39
CA SER A 432 -32.21 -5.49 -4.17
C SER A 432 -33.64 -5.18 -3.82
N SER A 433 -34.20 -5.84 -2.79
CA SER A 433 -35.53 -5.60 -2.32
C SER A 433 -35.73 -4.18 -1.75
N VAL A 434 -36.93 -3.67 -1.80
CA VAL A 434 -37.31 -2.37 -1.22
C VAL A 434 -36.89 -2.30 0.28
N LYS A 435 -37.11 -3.40 1.02
CA LYS A 435 -36.69 -3.49 2.43
C LYS A 435 -35.18 -3.30 2.65
N ALA A 436 -34.35 -3.80 1.75
CA ALA A 436 -32.90 -3.61 1.83
C ALA A 436 -32.54 -2.13 1.60
N VAL A 437 -33.12 -1.49 0.60
CA VAL A 437 -32.95 -0.06 0.33
C VAL A 437 -33.39 0.79 1.52
N GLU A 438 -34.57 0.53 2.07
CA GLU A 438 -35.08 1.24 3.25
C GLU A 438 -34.17 1.09 4.47
N ARG A 439 -33.66 -0.13 4.71
CA ARG A 439 -32.72 -0.39 5.81
C ARG A 439 -31.46 0.45 5.67
N TRP A 440 -30.86 0.48 4.49
CA TRP A 440 -29.67 1.27 4.21
C TRP A 440 -29.94 2.78 4.33
N THR A 441 -31.03 3.25 3.71
CA THR A 441 -31.42 4.67 3.76
C THR A 441 -31.70 5.13 5.19
N ARG A 442 -32.37 4.30 6.00
CA ARG A 442 -32.62 4.60 7.41
C ARG A 442 -31.35 4.69 8.21
N ALA A 443 -30.43 3.72 8.06
CA ALA A 443 -29.15 3.69 8.77
C ALA A 443 -28.26 4.91 8.45
N LEU A 444 -28.35 5.45 7.23
CA LEU A 444 -27.58 6.60 6.78
C LEU A 444 -28.23 7.96 7.08
N ARG A 445 -29.50 7.98 7.50
CA ARG A 445 -30.25 9.20 7.86
C ARG A 445 -30.39 9.41 9.37
N THR A 446 -29.98 8.44 10.19
CA THR A 446 -30.07 8.57 11.65
C THR A 446 -29.03 9.59 12.11
N GLU A 447 -29.48 10.66 12.74
CA GLU A 447 -28.73 11.77 13.32
C GLU A 447 -27.69 11.36 14.36
#